data_d4a0d726fdd43d7b89ecb31755311830
#
_entry.id   d4a0d726fdd43d7b89ecb31755311830
#
_cell.length_a   1.000
_cell.length_b   1.000
_cell.length_c   1.000
_cell.angle_alpha   90.00
_cell.angle_beta   90.00
_cell.angle_gamma   90.00
#
_symmetry.space_group_name_H-M   'P 1'
#
loop_
_entity.id
_entity.type
_entity.pdbx_description
1 polymer ?
#
loop_
_entity_poly.entity_id
_entity_poly.type
_entity_poly.pdbx_seq_one_letter_code
_entity_poly.pdbx_strand_id
1 'polypeptide(L)'
;MSNAKQHAAEIVRDLRARGHQAYFAGGCVRDLLLGREPADYDVSTGATPRQVMEIFPQTFAVGEQFGVVLVPPAETGGETGVPSASSGQALARQGERGKETVEVATFRSDVGYSDGRHPDEVRFTKDPREDVQRRDFTINGMLLDPTVLDSTIFDSTVLDSTTNGILDFVGGREDLKAGIVRAIGDPERRFAEDKLRMMRAVRFAARFDYKIDPATMAAIQKLAPQIRQVSCERVREELTKMLTEGQARRAFELLDTTGLLRQVLPEIADMKAVEQSPEYHPEGDVFVHTLLLLEKLQPGGSGSISKTLAWGALLHDVGKPPTFRVAPDRIRFDGHVEVGVEMAAEICRRLRFSNHETDQILALVDNHMRFADVQRMKQSTLKKFLRLPAFEEHLELHRIDCLSSHGQLDSYEYSREQLRSMPPEAIRPTPLISGRDLIEAGYEPGPRFKEMLTAVEDAQLEGRLASREAAMEFVLRDFPA
;
A
#
# COMPACT_ATOMS: atom_id res chain seq x y z
N MET A 1 -23.44 -15.41 -4.68
CA MET A 1 -22.10 -15.44 -5.30
C MET A 1 -21.75 -14.03 -5.72
N SER A 2 -20.50 -13.60 -5.62
CA SER A 2 -20.11 -12.29 -6.18
C SER A 2 -20.25 -12.30 -7.70
N ASN A 3 -20.61 -11.15 -8.30
CA ASN A 3 -20.72 -11.00 -9.76
C ASN A 3 -19.41 -11.46 -10.45
N ALA A 4 -18.25 -11.15 -9.86
CA ALA A 4 -16.95 -11.52 -10.41
C ALA A 4 -16.73 -13.03 -10.46
N LYS A 5 -17.13 -13.78 -9.42
CA LYS A 5 -17.06 -15.26 -9.40
C LYS A 5 -17.93 -15.88 -10.48
N GLN A 6 -19.15 -15.39 -10.63
CA GLN A 6 -20.09 -15.89 -11.64
C GLN A 6 -19.56 -15.63 -13.05
N HIS A 7 -19.09 -14.41 -13.31
CA HIS A 7 -18.50 -14.04 -14.59
C HIS A 7 -17.29 -14.90 -14.96
N ALA A 8 -16.35 -15.10 -14.02
CA ALA A 8 -15.19 -15.97 -14.24
C ALA A 8 -15.60 -17.43 -14.51
N ALA A 9 -16.64 -17.95 -13.83
CA ALA A 9 -17.16 -19.30 -14.06
C ALA A 9 -17.83 -19.44 -15.44
N GLU A 10 -18.50 -18.39 -15.91
CA GLU A 10 -19.07 -18.32 -17.26
C GLU A 10 -17.97 -18.36 -18.32
N ILE A 11 -16.90 -17.60 -18.16
CA ILE A 11 -15.72 -17.63 -19.04
C ILE A 11 -15.14 -19.03 -19.12
N VAL A 12 -14.96 -19.73 -17.98
CA VAL A 12 -14.46 -21.12 -17.98
C VAL A 12 -15.41 -22.05 -18.74
N ARG A 13 -16.72 -21.92 -18.54
CA ARG A 13 -17.73 -22.73 -19.26
C ARG A 13 -17.66 -22.52 -20.78
N ASP A 14 -17.57 -21.27 -21.23
CA ASP A 14 -17.55 -20.91 -22.65
C ASP A 14 -16.26 -21.40 -23.35
N LEU A 15 -15.10 -21.30 -22.68
CA LEU A 15 -13.84 -21.84 -23.16
C LEU A 15 -13.92 -23.37 -23.31
N ARG A 16 -14.47 -24.07 -22.31
CA ARG A 16 -14.64 -25.53 -22.33
C ARG A 16 -15.63 -26.00 -23.38
N ALA A 17 -16.72 -25.29 -23.58
CA ALA A 17 -17.70 -25.59 -24.63
C ALA A 17 -17.08 -25.54 -26.02
N ARG A 18 -15.96 -24.83 -26.20
CA ARG A 18 -15.16 -24.77 -27.43
C ARG A 18 -13.95 -25.72 -27.46
N GLY A 19 -13.88 -26.64 -26.49
CA GLY A 19 -12.85 -27.67 -26.43
C GLY A 19 -11.52 -27.26 -25.80
N HIS A 20 -11.46 -26.10 -25.13
CA HIS A 20 -10.26 -25.66 -24.42
C HIS A 20 -10.33 -26.07 -22.95
N GLN A 21 -9.19 -26.45 -22.37
CA GLN A 21 -9.05 -26.58 -20.94
C GLN A 21 -9.07 -25.17 -20.32
N ALA A 22 -9.82 -24.97 -19.24
CA ALA A 22 -9.86 -23.72 -18.50
C ALA A 22 -10.18 -23.96 -17.03
N TYR A 23 -9.54 -23.21 -16.13
CA TYR A 23 -9.62 -23.36 -14.68
C TYR A 23 -9.47 -22.00 -14.00
N PHE A 24 -10.01 -21.84 -12.78
CA PHE A 24 -9.54 -20.81 -11.88
C PHE A 24 -8.10 -21.08 -11.46
N ALA A 25 -7.29 -20.04 -11.26
CA ALA A 25 -5.86 -20.19 -11.05
C ALA A 25 -5.29 -19.22 -10.03
N GLY A 26 -4.22 -19.59 -9.36
CA GLY A 26 -3.44 -18.68 -8.53
C GLY A 26 -4.10 -18.27 -7.22
N GLY A 27 -4.11 -16.97 -6.94
CA GLY A 27 -4.57 -16.40 -5.67
C GLY A 27 -6.01 -16.72 -5.32
N CYS A 28 -6.91 -16.71 -6.29
CA CYS A 28 -8.33 -16.98 -6.04
C CYS A 28 -8.56 -18.43 -5.57
N VAL A 29 -7.81 -19.40 -6.10
CA VAL A 29 -7.91 -20.81 -5.65
C VAL A 29 -7.46 -20.96 -4.20
N ARG A 30 -6.32 -20.37 -3.86
CA ARG A 30 -5.83 -20.34 -2.47
C ARG A 30 -6.84 -19.71 -1.53
N ASP A 31 -7.38 -18.54 -1.88
CA ASP A 31 -8.29 -17.78 -1.00
C ASP A 31 -9.61 -18.54 -0.81
N LEU A 32 -10.16 -19.16 -1.88
CA LEU A 32 -11.33 -20.03 -1.79
C LEU A 32 -11.09 -21.23 -0.85
N LEU A 33 -9.91 -21.87 -0.94
CA LEU A 33 -9.55 -22.99 -0.07
C LEU A 33 -9.38 -22.56 1.41
N LEU A 34 -9.06 -21.30 1.66
CA LEU A 34 -9.01 -20.70 3.00
C LEU A 34 -10.38 -20.21 3.49
N GLY A 35 -11.46 -20.41 2.72
CA GLY A 35 -12.79 -19.89 3.05
C GLY A 35 -12.89 -18.36 2.98
N ARG A 36 -12.00 -17.71 2.24
CA ARG A 36 -11.96 -16.25 2.03
C ARG A 36 -12.56 -15.92 0.67
N GLU A 37 -13.29 -14.81 0.58
CA GLU A 37 -13.70 -14.28 -0.73
C GLU A 37 -12.50 -13.68 -1.44
N PRO A 38 -12.14 -14.17 -2.66
CA PRO A 38 -11.07 -13.59 -3.45
C PRO A 38 -11.37 -12.15 -3.87
N ALA A 39 -10.32 -11.32 -3.94
CA ALA A 39 -10.46 -9.96 -4.43
C ALA A 39 -10.68 -9.90 -5.94
N ASP A 40 -10.09 -10.86 -6.67
CA ASP A 40 -10.12 -11.04 -8.11
C ASP A 40 -10.16 -12.54 -8.45
N TYR A 41 -10.63 -12.86 -9.66
CA TYR A 41 -10.69 -14.22 -10.17
C TYR A 41 -9.91 -14.32 -11.46
N ASP A 42 -8.81 -15.06 -11.44
CA ASP A 42 -7.98 -15.32 -12.60
C ASP A 42 -8.36 -16.67 -13.25
N VAL A 43 -8.41 -16.68 -14.58
CA VAL A 43 -8.65 -17.87 -15.38
C VAL A 43 -7.38 -18.25 -16.15
N SER A 44 -6.94 -19.51 -16.06
CA SER A 44 -5.89 -20.05 -16.90
C SER A 44 -6.46 -21.05 -17.90
N THR A 45 -6.03 -20.98 -19.18
CA THR A 45 -6.60 -21.78 -20.28
C THR A 45 -5.57 -22.27 -21.28
N GLY A 46 -5.88 -23.38 -21.94
CA GLY A 46 -5.14 -23.88 -23.13
C GLY A 46 -5.47 -23.13 -24.43
N ALA A 47 -6.44 -22.19 -24.42
CA ALA A 47 -6.71 -21.33 -25.56
C ALA A 47 -5.62 -20.27 -25.71
N THR A 48 -5.19 -20.00 -26.95
CA THR A 48 -4.26 -18.89 -27.24
C THR A 48 -4.97 -17.54 -27.06
N PRO A 49 -4.23 -16.41 -26.86
CA PRO A 49 -4.83 -15.10 -26.74
C PRO A 49 -5.80 -14.76 -27.89
N ARG A 50 -5.41 -15.10 -29.13
CA ARG A 50 -6.26 -14.90 -30.30
C ARG A 50 -7.56 -15.68 -30.21
N GLN A 51 -7.53 -16.94 -29.80
CA GLN A 51 -8.74 -17.75 -29.61
C GLN A 51 -9.63 -17.21 -28.48
N VAL A 52 -9.04 -16.68 -27.39
CA VAL A 52 -9.79 -16.01 -26.33
C VAL A 52 -10.53 -14.78 -26.89
N MET A 53 -9.85 -13.94 -27.67
CA MET A 53 -10.44 -12.76 -28.31
C MET A 53 -11.53 -13.11 -29.35
N GLU A 54 -11.39 -14.20 -30.05
CA GLU A 54 -12.41 -14.71 -30.98
C GLU A 54 -13.66 -15.22 -30.24
N ILE A 55 -13.48 -15.74 -29.03
CA ILE A 55 -14.59 -16.22 -28.17
C ILE A 55 -15.30 -15.08 -27.47
N PHE A 56 -14.55 -14.07 -27.01
CA PHE A 56 -15.04 -12.93 -26.25
C PHE A 56 -14.75 -11.62 -27.02
N PRO A 57 -15.70 -11.11 -27.84
CA PRO A 57 -15.45 -9.99 -28.74
C PRO A 57 -15.09 -8.66 -28.04
N GLN A 58 -15.50 -8.49 -26.76
CA GLN A 58 -15.23 -7.29 -25.97
C GLN A 58 -14.06 -7.53 -25.04
N THR A 59 -12.84 -7.67 -25.57
CA THR A 59 -11.64 -7.96 -24.80
C THR A 59 -10.57 -6.91 -25.02
N PHE A 60 -9.67 -6.79 -24.03
CA PHE A 60 -8.49 -5.93 -24.12
C PHE A 60 -7.23 -6.81 -24.01
N ALA A 61 -6.39 -6.79 -25.05
CA ALA A 61 -5.10 -7.46 -25.02
C ALA A 61 -4.13 -6.62 -24.15
N VAL A 62 -3.88 -7.08 -22.94
CA VAL A 62 -2.89 -6.47 -22.05
C VAL A 62 -1.71 -7.43 -21.94
N GLY A 63 -0.74 -7.27 -22.84
CA GLY A 63 0.41 -8.18 -22.92
C GLY A 63 0.11 -9.47 -23.72
N GLU A 64 -0.44 -9.33 -24.91
CA GLU A 64 -0.70 -10.45 -25.85
C GLU A 64 0.52 -11.34 -26.04
N GLN A 65 1.72 -10.74 -26.11
CA GLN A 65 3.00 -11.44 -26.18
C GLN A 65 3.28 -12.32 -24.93
N PHE A 66 2.63 -12.03 -23.80
CA PHE A 66 2.73 -12.81 -22.55
C PHE A 66 1.50 -13.69 -22.30
N GLY A 67 0.55 -13.72 -23.22
CA GLY A 67 -0.58 -14.63 -23.16
C GLY A 67 -1.75 -14.17 -22.29
N VAL A 68 -1.89 -12.88 -21.98
CA VAL A 68 -2.91 -12.35 -21.07
C VAL A 68 -3.93 -11.51 -21.83
N VAL A 69 -5.23 -11.81 -21.61
CA VAL A 69 -6.38 -11.08 -22.16
C VAL A 69 -7.33 -10.71 -21.01
N LEU A 70 -7.77 -9.47 -20.97
CA LEU A 70 -8.81 -9.01 -20.04
C LEU A 70 -10.20 -9.17 -20.66
N VAL A 71 -11.09 -9.86 -19.96
CA VAL A 71 -12.47 -10.12 -20.36
C VAL A 71 -13.40 -9.36 -19.40
N PRO A 72 -14.02 -8.24 -19.85
CA PRO A 72 -15.01 -7.52 -19.05
C PRO A 72 -16.34 -8.29 -19.01
N PRO A 73 -17.23 -8.02 -18.03
CA PRO A 73 -18.57 -8.57 -18.02
C PRO A 73 -19.35 -8.11 -19.26
N ALA A 74 -20.26 -8.97 -19.76
CA ALA A 74 -21.14 -8.62 -20.85
C ALA A 74 -22.02 -7.43 -20.46
N GLU A 75 -22.08 -6.39 -21.29
CA GLU A 75 -22.95 -5.23 -21.05
C GLU A 75 -24.41 -5.69 -21.09
N THR A 76 -25.12 -5.58 -19.99
CA THR A 76 -26.59 -5.69 -19.96
C THR A 76 -27.15 -4.39 -20.54
N GLY A 77 -27.38 -4.38 -21.85
CA GLY A 77 -28.24 -3.48 -22.60
C GLY A 77 -28.12 -1.97 -22.33
N GLY A 78 -27.26 -1.26 -23.08
CA GLY A 78 -27.24 0.22 -23.12
C GLY A 78 -26.16 0.73 -24.07
N GLU A 79 -26.61 1.27 -25.20
CA GLU A 79 -25.95 2.07 -26.23
C GLU A 79 -24.49 1.84 -26.60
N THR A 80 -24.29 1.38 -27.82
CA THR A 80 -23.02 1.18 -28.53
C THR A 80 -22.25 2.51 -28.72
N GLY A 81 -21.30 2.78 -27.86
CA GLY A 81 -20.27 3.80 -28.09
C GLY A 81 -18.93 3.13 -28.21
N VAL A 82 -18.41 2.95 -29.43
CA VAL A 82 -17.04 2.47 -29.67
C VAL A 82 -16.03 3.54 -29.16
N PRO A 83 -15.19 3.29 -28.18
CA PRO A 83 -14.10 4.20 -27.84
C PRO A 83 -12.94 3.97 -28.81
N SER A 84 -12.60 4.99 -29.62
CA SER A 84 -11.41 5.00 -30.46
C SER A 84 -10.14 4.87 -29.61
N ALA A 85 -9.27 3.97 -30.04
CA ALA A 85 -7.97 3.74 -29.45
C ALA A 85 -7.04 4.97 -29.69
N SER A 86 -7.04 5.92 -28.76
CA SER A 86 -5.91 6.87 -28.62
C SER A 86 -5.96 7.53 -27.25
N SER A 87 -4.87 7.36 -26.52
CA SER A 87 -4.42 8.12 -25.34
C SER A 87 -4.61 7.47 -23.96
N GLY A 88 -3.55 7.56 -23.16
CA GLY A 88 -3.40 7.08 -21.77
C GLY A 88 -4.38 7.63 -20.72
N GLN A 89 -5.47 8.28 -21.14
CA GLN A 89 -6.58 8.73 -20.29
C GLN A 89 -7.69 7.66 -20.09
N ALA A 90 -7.65 6.55 -20.84
CA ALA A 90 -8.57 5.43 -20.65
C ALA A 90 -8.30 4.64 -19.36
N LEU A 91 -7.06 4.65 -18.87
CA LEU A 91 -6.65 3.95 -17.63
C LEU A 91 -7.16 4.62 -16.35
N ALA A 92 -7.41 5.93 -16.34
CA ALA A 92 -7.87 6.66 -15.15
C ALA A 92 -9.38 6.52 -14.86
N ARG A 93 -10.19 6.07 -15.80
CA ARG A 93 -11.63 5.77 -15.59
C ARG A 93 -11.93 4.33 -15.16
N GLN A 94 -10.89 3.52 -14.95
CA GLN A 94 -10.99 2.11 -14.57
C GLN A 94 -11.23 1.85 -13.06
N GLY A 95 -11.28 2.86 -12.22
CA GLY A 95 -11.41 2.70 -10.76
C GLY A 95 -12.69 1.98 -10.29
N GLU A 96 -13.79 2.09 -11.00
CA GLU A 96 -15.07 1.45 -10.64
C GLU A 96 -15.46 0.26 -11.54
N ARG A 97 -15.03 0.23 -12.80
CA ARG A 97 -15.24 -0.92 -13.71
C ARG A 97 -14.20 -2.05 -13.53
N GLY A 98 -13.10 -1.80 -12.87
CA GLY A 98 -11.97 -2.74 -12.75
C GLY A 98 -12.23 -3.98 -11.90
N LYS A 99 -13.21 -3.98 -11.01
CA LYS A 99 -13.47 -5.11 -10.09
C LYS A 99 -14.21 -6.30 -10.71
N GLU A 100 -14.78 -6.16 -11.88
CA GLU A 100 -15.56 -7.23 -12.55
C GLU A 100 -14.84 -7.81 -13.77
N THR A 101 -13.72 -7.22 -14.20
CA THR A 101 -12.94 -7.71 -15.34
C THR A 101 -12.09 -8.91 -14.92
N VAL A 102 -12.18 -10.00 -15.68
CA VAL A 102 -11.44 -11.25 -15.42
C VAL A 102 -10.18 -11.30 -16.28
N GLU A 103 -9.06 -11.63 -15.66
CA GLU A 103 -7.80 -11.91 -16.35
C GLU A 103 -7.79 -13.36 -16.85
N VAL A 104 -7.68 -13.54 -18.17
CA VAL A 104 -7.59 -14.85 -18.83
C VAL A 104 -6.19 -15.03 -19.36
N ALA A 105 -5.43 -15.96 -18.73
CA ALA A 105 -4.05 -16.26 -19.08
C ALA A 105 -3.94 -17.60 -19.86
N THR A 106 -3.28 -17.56 -21.01
CA THR A 106 -2.95 -18.79 -21.76
C THR A 106 -1.87 -19.58 -21.01
N PHE A 107 -2.04 -20.90 -20.91
CA PHE A 107 -0.98 -21.77 -20.38
C PHE A 107 0.30 -21.57 -21.15
N ARG A 108 1.41 -21.44 -20.45
CA ARG A 108 2.70 -21.18 -21.05
C ARG A 108 3.86 -21.78 -20.25
N SER A 109 4.94 -22.09 -20.93
CA SER A 109 6.26 -22.25 -20.35
C SER A 109 7.15 -21.06 -20.71
N ASP A 110 7.97 -20.66 -19.78
CA ASP A 110 8.85 -19.50 -19.90
C ASP A 110 10.30 -20.00 -20.10
N VAL A 111 11.02 -19.43 -21.07
CA VAL A 111 12.40 -19.80 -21.40
C VAL A 111 13.32 -18.58 -21.25
N GLY A 112 14.35 -18.73 -20.39
CA GLY A 112 15.30 -17.66 -20.12
C GLY A 112 14.67 -16.48 -19.37
N TYR A 113 15.52 -15.68 -18.71
CA TYR A 113 15.14 -14.46 -18.00
C TYR A 113 16.35 -13.53 -17.92
N SER A 114 16.80 -13.03 -19.07
CA SER A 114 18.03 -12.25 -19.17
C SER A 114 17.93 -10.90 -18.40
N ASP A 115 16.72 -10.31 -18.34
CA ASP A 115 16.47 -9.07 -17.61
C ASP A 115 16.08 -9.28 -16.13
N GLY A 116 15.95 -10.54 -15.68
CA GLY A 116 15.54 -10.88 -14.32
C GLY A 116 14.09 -10.55 -13.98
N ARG A 117 13.21 -10.45 -15.01
CA ARG A 117 11.76 -10.17 -14.85
C ARG A 117 10.92 -10.83 -15.92
N HIS A 118 11.24 -10.61 -17.18
CA HIS A 118 10.46 -11.10 -18.30
C HIS A 118 11.15 -12.31 -18.89
N PRO A 119 10.40 -13.35 -19.28
CA PRO A 119 11.01 -14.46 -20.03
C PRO A 119 11.50 -13.96 -21.37
N ASP A 120 12.67 -14.46 -21.79
CA ASP A 120 13.25 -14.15 -23.10
C ASP A 120 12.38 -14.69 -24.23
N GLU A 121 11.74 -15.83 -23.99
CA GLU A 121 10.80 -16.49 -24.92
C GLU A 121 9.60 -17.07 -24.13
N VAL A 122 8.40 -16.84 -24.63
CA VAL A 122 7.15 -17.41 -24.12
C VAL A 122 6.68 -18.48 -25.10
N ARG A 123 6.49 -19.70 -24.61
CA ARG A 123 5.93 -20.81 -25.39
C ARG A 123 4.56 -21.18 -24.86
N PHE A 124 3.52 -20.96 -25.64
CA PHE A 124 2.18 -21.39 -25.28
C PHE A 124 2.09 -22.94 -25.31
N THR A 125 1.47 -23.50 -24.29
CA THR A 125 1.27 -24.94 -24.11
C THR A 125 -0.19 -25.27 -23.87
N LYS A 126 -0.55 -26.53 -24.02
CA LYS A 126 -1.85 -27.07 -23.62
C LYS A 126 -1.78 -27.84 -22.29
N ASP A 127 -0.59 -28.01 -21.75
CA ASP A 127 -0.39 -28.74 -20.49
C ASP A 127 -0.42 -27.72 -19.31
N PRO A 128 -1.44 -27.80 -18.43
CA PRO A 128 -1.53 -26.95 -17.26
C PRO A 128 -0.37 -27.14 -16.26
N ARG A 129 0.33 -28.30 -16.30
CA ARG A 129 1.49 -28.54 -15.42
C ARG A 129 2.64 -27.61 -15.73
N GLU A 130 2.92 -27.34 -17.00
CA GLU A 130 3.98 -26.43 -17.40
C GLU A 130 3.68 -24.99 -16.92
N ASP A 131 2.42 -24.55 -17.01
CA ASP A 131 2.01 -23.23 -16.51
C ASP A 131 2.15 -23.12 -15.00
N VAL A 132 1.80 -24.17 -14.25
CA VAL A 132 1.95 -24.19 -12.79
C VAL A 132 3.43 -24.15 -12.39
N GLN A 133 4.29 -24.91 -13.08
CA GLN A 133 5.72 -25.00 -12.75
C GLN A 133 6.48 -23.67 -12.87
N ARG A 134 6.02 -22.70 -13.66
CA ARG A 134 6.64 -21.38 -13.78
C ARG A 134 6.19 -20.38 -12.71
N ARG A 135 5.15 -20.68 -11.92
CA ARG A 135 4.63 -19.81 -10.87
C ARG A 135 5.60 -19.67 -9.70
N ASP A 136 5.29 -18.76 -8.80
CA ASP A 136 6.18 -18.39 -7.68
C ASP A 136 6.18 -19.42 -6.54
N PHE A 137 5.01 -19.67 -5.94
CA PHE A 137 4.88 -20.50 -4.74
C PHE A 137 3.84 -21.59 -4.91
N THR A 138 4.04 -22.73 -4.22
CA THR A 138 3.15 -23.90 -4.25
C THR A 138 1.71 -23.55 -3.94
N ILE A 139 1.47 -22.69 -2.92
CA ILE A 139 0.13 -22.21 -2.52
C ILE A 139 -0.59 -21.40 -3.59
N ASN A 140 0.12 -20.86 -4.59
CA ASN A 140 -0.40 -20.15 -5.76
C ASN A 140 -0.34 -21.01 -7.03
N GLY A 141 0.16 -22.24 -6.94
CA GLY A 141 0.34 -23.18 -8.05
C GLY A 141 -0.83 -24.15 -8.23
N MET A 142 -1.97 -23.88 -7.66
CA MET A 142 -3.16 -24.72 -7.77
C MET A 142 -4.11 -24.18 -8.83
N LEU A 143 -4.84 -25.12 -9.47
CA LEU A 143 -5.92 -24.83 -10.40
C LEU A 143 -7.22 -25.43 -9.87
N LEU A 144 -8.35 -24.79 -10.11
CA LEU A 144 -9.65 -25.24 -9.63
C LEU A 144 -10.67 -25.27 -10.77
N ASP A 145 -11.36 -26.39 -10.89
CA ASP A 145 -12.54 -26.49 -11.73
C ASP A 145 -13.74 -25.79 -11.07
N PRO A 146 -14.21 -24.65 -11.59
CA PRO A 146 -15.31 -23.91 -10.95
C PRO A 146 -16.65 -24.66 -11.00
N THR A 147 -16.84 -25.65 -11.86
CA THR A 147 -18.10 -26.43 -11.93
C THR A 147 -18.37 -27.23 -10.66
N VAL A 148 -17.31 -27.52 -9.90
CA VAL A 148 -17.42 -28.20 -8.60
C VAL A 148 -17.94 -27.27 -7.49
N LEU A 149 -17.79 -25.96 -7.65
CA LEU A 149 -18.25 -24.97 -6.68
C LEU A 149 -19.80 -24.85 -6.61
N ASP A 150 -20.49 -25.26 -7.68
CA ASP A 150 -21.94 -25.26 -7.77
C ASP A 150 -22.58 -26.53 -7.15
N SER A 151 -21.75 -27.54 -6.84
CA SER A 151 -22.21 -28.73 -6.14
C SER A 151 -22.30 -28.48 -4.63
N THR A 152 -23.35 -28.98 -3.98
CA THR A 152 -23.56 -28.90 -2.52
C THR A 152 -22.46 -29.60 -1.69
N ILE A 153 -21.42 -30.11 -2.35
CA ILE A 153 -20.32 -30.89 -1.79
C ILE A 153 -19.05 -30.04 -1.59
N PHE A 154 -19.01 -28.78 -2.05
CA PHE A 154 -17.85 -27.93 -1.82
C PHE A 154 -17.86 -27.42 -0.36
N ASP A 155 -17.27 -28.22 0.50
CA ASP A 155 -16.96 -27.86 1.88
C ASP A 155 -15.51 -27.41 1.96
N SER A 156 -15.28 -26.12 2.20
CA SER A 156 -13.93 -25.54 2.38
C SER A 156 -13.18 -26.14 3.57
N THR A 157 -13.91 -26.82 4.49
CA THR A 157 -13.31 -27.54 5.62
C THR A 157 -12.73 -28.89 5.22
N VAL A 158 -13.09 -29.40 4.03
CA VAL A 158 -12.62 -30.71 3.52
C VAL A 158 -11.47 -30.55 2.55
N LEU A 159 -10.33 -30.07 3.04
CA LEU A 159 -9.03 -30.11 2.30
C LEU A 159 -8.59 -31.55 1.99
N ASP A 160 -9.27 -32.56 2.50
CA ASP A 160 -8.84 -33.98 2.47
C ASP A 160 -9.47 -34.81 1.35
N SER A 161 -10.45 -34.31 0.58
CA SER A 161 -11.06 -35.13 -0.46
C SER A 161 -10.30 -35.03 -1.78
N THR A 162 -9.87 -36.15 -2.29
CA THR A 162 -9.12 -36.32 -3.56
C THR A 162 -9.94 -35.98 -4.82
N THR A 163 -11.20 -35.53 -4.68
CA THR A 163 -12.18 -35.41 -5.77
C THR A 163 -12.76 -34.01 -6.00
N ASN A 164 -12.26 -32.96 -5.33
CA ASN A 164 -12.92 -31.64 -5.36
C ASN A 164 -12.52 -30.73 -6.54
N GLY A 165 -12.17 -31.28 -7.70
CA GLY A 165 -11.87 -30.46 -8.90
C GLY A 165 -10.59 -29.62 -8.81
N ILE A 166 -9.75 -29.85 -7.80
CA ILE A 166 -8.49 -29.16 -7.63
C ILE A 166 -7.38 -29.96 -8.32
N LEU A 167 -6.67 -29.28 -9.24
CA LEU A 167 -5.46 -29.81 -9.86
C LEU A 167 -4.26 -29.21 -9.13
N ASP A 168 -3.55 -30.06 -8.38
CA ASP A 168 -2.34 -29.69 -7.65
C ASP A 168 -1.17 -30.54 -8.13
N PHE A 169 -0.22 -29.93 -8.84
CA PHE A 169 0.97 -30.59 -9.39
C PHE A 169 2.23 -30.29 -8.58
N VAL A 170 2.13 -29.47 -7.52
CA VAL A 170 3.30 -28.91 -6.81
C VAL A 170 3.20 -29.05 -5.28
N GLY A 171 2.15 -29.69 -4.76
CA GLY A 171 1.95 -29.89 -3.32
C GLY A 171 1.40 -28.62 -2.62
N GLY A 172 0.71 -27.75 -3.35
CA GLY A 172 0.17 -26.49 -2.82
C GLY A 172 -0.89 -26.68 -1.74
N ARG A 173 -1.71 -27.74 -1.82
CA ARG A 173 -2.72 -28.08 -0.80
C ARG A 173 -2.08 -28.45 0.54
N GLU A 174 -1.03 -29.27 0.49
CA GLU A 174 -0.31 -29.69 1.69
C GLU A 174 0.38 -28.49 2.35
N ASP A 175 1.06 -27.66 1.56
CA ASP A 175 1.72 -26.46 2.06
C ASP A 175 0.69 -25.44 2.61
N LEU A 176 -0.47 -25.30 1.97
CA LEU A 176 -1.56 -24.45 2.44
C LEU A 176 -2.08 -24.94 3.81
N LYS A 177 -2.30 -26.24 3.96
CA LYS A 177 -2.74 -26.86 5.24
C LYS A 177 -1.66 -26.77 6.32
N ALA A 178 -0.40 -26.90 5.95
CA ALA A 178 0.74 -26.83 6.86
C ALA A 178 1.15 -25.38 7.22
N GLY A 179 0.58 -24.37 6.55
CA GLY A 179 0.96 -22.97 6.74
C GLY A 179 2.39 -22.67 6.27
N ILE A 180 2.75 -23.14 5.07
CA ILE A 180 4.10 -23.03 4.50
C ILE A 180 4.08 -22.24 3.19
N VAL A 181 4.97 -21.26 3.06
CA VAL A 181 5.30 -20.60 1.79
C VAL A 181 6.57 -21.24 1.22
N ARG A 182 6.41 -22.02 0.14
CA ARG A 182 7.47 -22.74 -0.55
C ARG A 182 7.56 -22.33 -1.99
N ALA A 183 8.76 -22.02 -2.48
CA ALA A 183 9.01 -21.78 -3.90
C ALA A 183 8.79 -23.06 -4.72
N ILE A 184 8.20 -22.94 -5.91
CA ILE A 184 8.02 -24.09 -6.82
C ILE A 184 9.36 -24.46 -7.45
N GLY A 185 9.76 -25.71 -7.29
CA GLY A 185 11.03 -26.22 -7.80
C GLY A 185 12.25 -25.75 -6.99
N ASP A 186 13.33 -25.38 -7.68
CA ASP A 186 14.55 -24.88 -7.05
C ASP A 186 14.39 -23.39 -6.67
N PRO A 187 14.45 -23.02 -5.37
CA PRO A 187 14.25 -21.65 -4.93
C PRO A 187 15.29 -20.66 -5.49
N GLU A 188 16.56 -21.04 -5.59
CA GLU A 188 17.59 -20.14 -6.11
C GLU A 188 17.34 -19.81 -7.59
N ARG A 189 17.01 -20.82 -8.39
CA ARG A 189 16.64 -20.63 -9.78
C ARG A 189 15.39 -19.77 -9.90
N ARG A 190 14.38 -20.04 -9.07
CA ARG A 190 13.11 -19.29 -9.07
C ARG A 190 13.29 -17.81 -8.74
N PHE A 191 14.18 -17.49 -7.81
CA PHE A 191 14.50 -16.08 -7.47
C PHE A 191 15.46 -15.44 -8.47
N ALA A 192 16.28 -16.20 -9.17
CA ALA A 192 17.08 -15.67 -10.28
C ALA A 192 16.21 -15.21 -11.47
N GLU A 193 15.09 -15.88 -11.73
CA GLU A 193 14.11 -15.51 -12.76
C GLU A 193 13.40 -14.19 -12.47
N ASP A 194 12.92 -13.99 -11.25
CA ASP A 194 12.36 -12.72 -10.77
C ASP A 194 12.68 -12.52 -9.28
N LYS A 195 13.58 -11.62 -9.01
CA LYS A 195 14.09 -11.33 -7.67
C LYS A 195 13.04 -10.75 -6.72
N LEU A 196 11.97 -10.12 -7.28
CA LEU A 196 10.86 -9.63 -6.46
C LEU A 196 10.11 -10.77 -5.75
N ARG A 197 10.20 -12.00 -6.25
CA ARG A 197 9.61 -13.18 -5.59
C ARG A 197 10.12 -13.36 -4.16
N MET A 198 11.35 -12.92 -3.84
CA MET A 198 11.87 -12.91 -2.46
C MET A 198 10.99 -12.05 -1.52
N MET A 199 10.64 -10.83 -1.94
CA MET A 199 9.74 -9.97 -1.16
C MET A 199 8.31 -10.53 -1.12
N ARG A 200 7.84 -11.10 -2.22
CA ARG A 200 6.53 -11.77 -2.28
C ARG A 200 6.43 -12.93 -1.29
N ALA A 201 7.51 -13.73 -1.12
CA ALA A 201 7.57 -14.79 -0.10
C ALA A 201 7.33 -14.23 1.31
N VAL A 202 8.05 -13.15 1.65
CA VAL A 202 7.88 -12.44 2.94
C VAL A 202 6.45 -11.94 3.11
N ARG A 203 5.90 -11.29 2.08
CA ARG A 203 4.52 -10.76 2.14
C ARG A 203 3.49 -11.86 2.34
N PHE A 204 3.56 -12.97 1.60
CA PHE A 204 2.63 -14.07 1.79
C PHE A 204 2.79 -14.75 3.14
N ALA A 205 4.03 -14.96 3.61
CA ALA A 205 4.29 -15.51 4.93
C ALA A 205 3.71 -14.63 6.04
N ALA A 206 3.86 -13.31 5.93
CA ALA A 206 3.26 -12.36 6.88
C ALA A 206 1.73 -12.35 6.80
N ARG A 207 1.17 -12.13 5.59
CA ARG A 207 -0.29 -11.99 5.37
C ARG A 207 -1.10 -13.19 5.86
N PHE A 208 -0.58 -14.40 5.68
CA PHE A 208 -1.29 -15.65 6.06
C PHE A 208 -0.87 -16.21 7.41
N ASP A 209 0.10 -15.58 8.06
CA ASP A 209 0.74 -16.10 9.28
C ASP A 209 1.40 -17.47 9.06
N TYR A 210 2.07 -17.61 7.90
CA TYR A 210 2.74 -18.85 7.47
C TYR A 210 4.23 -18.78 7.75
N LYS A 211 4.86 -19.96 7.79
CA LYS A 211 6.33 -20.11 7.82
C LYS A 211 6.87 -20.13 6.39
N ILE A 212 8.06 -19.57 6.19
CA ILE A 212 8.79 -19.77 4.94
C ILE A 212 9.52 -21.11 5.02
N ASP A 213 9.39 -21.94 3.98
CA ASP A 213 10.13 -23.20 3.87
C ASP A 213 11.63 -22.99 4.06
N PRO A 214 12.35 -23.87 4.78
CA PRO A 214 13.77 -23.68 5.08
C PRO A 214 14.68 -23.50 3.85
N ALA A 215 14.47 -24.25 2.77
CA ALA A 215 15.24 -24.09 1.54
C ALA A 215 14.93 -22.77 0.84
N THR A 216 13.66 -22.35 0.83
CA THR A 216 13.20 -21.06 0.33
C THR A 216 13.80 -19.92 1.14
N MET A 217 13.81 -20.00 2.48
CA MET A 217 14.41 -19.02 3.37
C MET A 217 15.92 -18.87 3.12
N ALA A 218 16.65 -19.99 3.04
CA ALA A 218 18.09 -19.98 2.79
C ALA A 218 18.42 -19.32 1.44
N ALA A 219 17.63 -19.61 0.40
CA ALA A 219 17.79 -18.98 -0.91
C ALA A 219 17.54 -17.47 -0.86
N ILE A 220 16.50 -17.00 -0.11
CA ILE A 220 16.24 -15.58 0.08
C ILE A 220 17.45 -14.91 0.76
N GLN A 221 17.93 -15.45 1.87
CA GLN A 221 19.06 -14.92 2.61
C GLN A 221 20.33 -14.82 1.75
N LYS A 222 20.60 -15.84 0.94
CA LYS A 222 21.75 -15.87 0.02
C LYS A 222 21.63 -14.81 -1.09
N LEU A 223 20.43 -14.63 -1.63
CA LEU A 223 20.18 -13.78 -2.80
C LEU A 223 19.66 -12.39 -2.45
N ALA A 224 19.44 -12.06 -1.16
CA ALA A 224 18.90 -10.78 -0.71
C ALA A 224 19.60 -9.56 -1.33
N PRO A 225 20.95 -9.49 -1.49
CA PRO A 225 21.59 -8.35 -2.13
C PRO A 225 21.17 -8.08 -3.58
N GLN A 226 20.68 -9.13 -4.28
CA GLN A 226 20.24 -8.99 -5.67
C GLN A 226 18.89 -8.28 -5.82
N ILE A 227 18.13 -8.08 -4.74
CA ILE A 227 16.87 -7.34 -4.77
C ILE A 227 17.05 -5.90 -5.31
N ARG A 228 18.25 -5.33 -5.19
CA ARG A 228 18.61 -4.01 -5.73
C ARG A 228 18.52 -3.92 -7.26
N GLN A 229 18.42 -5.06 -7.95
CA GLN A 229 18.22 -5.11 -9.40
C GLN A 229 16.74 -4.95 -9.81
N VAL A 230 15.83 -5.03 -8.84
CA VAL A 230 14.40 -4.80 -9.07
C VAL A 230 14.11 -3.32 -9.09
N SER A 231 13.19 -2.88 -9.96
CA SER A 231 12.79 -1.47 -10.03
C SER A 231 12.18 -0.98 -8.71
N CYS A 232 12.48 0.26 -8.37
CA CYS A 232 12.06 0.86 -7.10
C CYS A 232 10.54 0.90 -6.95
N GLU A 233 9.82 1.07 -8.06
CA GLU A 233 8.34 1.06 -8.09
C GLU A 233 7.78 -0.30 -7.64
N ARG A 234 8.35 -1.41 -8.16
CA ARG A 234 7.92 -2.76 -7.76
C ARG A 234 8.25 -3.05 -6.29
N VAL A 235 9.41 -2.62 -5.81
CA VAL A 235 9.80 -2.71 -4.40
C VAL A 235 8.82 -1.93 -3.53
N ARG A 236 8.52 -0.66 -3.89
CA ARG A 236 7.53 0.18 -3.19
C ARG A 236 6.17 -0.50 -3.11
N GLU A 237 5.69 -1.05 -4.22
CA GLU A 237 4.38 -1.73 -4.26
C GLU A 237 4.31 -2.92 -3.30
N GLU A 238 5.34 -3.78 -3.25
CA GLU A 238 5.37 -4.91 -2.31
C GLU A 238 5.47 -4.43 -0.86
N LEU A 239 6.30 -3.42 -0.56
CA LEU A 239 6.38 -2.80 0.78
C LEU A 239 5.05 -2.19 1.19
N THR A 240 4.39 -1.47 0.28
CA THR A 240 3.07 -0.87 0.55
C THR A 240 2.03 -1.94 0.86
N LYS A 241 2.01 -3.05 0.09
CA LYS A 241 1.12 -4.19 0.39
C LYS A 241 1.43 -4.80 1.75
N MET A 242 2.70 -4.95 2.14
CA MET A 242 3.08 -5.44 3.47
C MET A 242 2.56 -4.53 4.58
N LEU A 243 2.57 -3.22 4.37
CA LEU A 243 2.08 -2.23 5.33
C LEU A 243 0.56 -2.18 5.42
N THR A 244 -0.17 -2.42 4.31
CA THR A 244 -1.61 -2.14 4.21
C THR A 244 -2.51 -3.38 4.19
N GLU A 245 -1.97 -4.59 3.95
CA GLU A 245 -2.75 -5.84 3.89
C GLU A 245 -2.90 -6.54 5.26
N GLY A 246 -2.46 -5.90 6.35
CA GLY A 246 -2.41 -6.47 7.70
C GLY A 246 -1.09 -7.22 7.95
N GLN A 247 -0.81 -7.46 9.27
CA GLN A 247 0.42 -8.13 9.70
C GLN A 247 1.72 -7.39 9.33
N ALA A 248 1.68 -6.04 9.27
CA ALA A 248 2.81 -5.22 8.89
C ALA A 248 4.03 -5.46 9.80
N ARG A 249 3.83 -5.57 11.11
CA ARG A 249 4.89 -5.93 12.07
C ARG A 249 5.62 -7.20 11.63
N ARG A 250 4.89 -8.29 11.42
CA ARG A 250 5.46 -9.57 11.02
C ARG A 250 6.19 -9.50 9.68
N ALA A 251 5.67 -8.72 8.72
CA ALA A 251 6.33 -8.53 7.43
C ALA A 251 7.71 -7.88 7.60
N PHE A 252 7.83 -6.86 8.46
CA PHE A 252 9.10 -6.19 8.70
C PHE A 252 10.08 -7.02 9.54
N GLU A 253 9.59 -7.82 10.50
CA GLU A 253 10.41 -8.83 11.20
C GLU A 253 10.98 -9.87 10.22
N LEU A 254 10.18 -10.33 9.26
CA LEU A 254 10.65 -11.27 8.22
C LEU A 254 11.58 -10.59 7.20
N LEU A 255 11.34 -9.34 6.80
CA LEU A 255 12.28 -8.58 5.96
C LEU A 255 13.65 -8.45 6.64
N ASP A 256 13.67 -8.22 7.95
CA ASP A 256 14.90 -8.14 8.71
C ASP A 256 15.61 -9.51 8.79
N THR A 257 14.89 -10.57 9.17
CA THR A 257 15.42 -11.93 9.30
C THR A 257 15.97 -12.48 7.99
N THR A 258 15.36 -12.10 6.86
CA THR A 258 15.81 -12.50 5.52
C THR A 258 16.97 -11.64 4.99
N GLY A 259 17.32 -10.54 5.66
CA GLY A 259 18.33 -9.59 5.20
C GLY A 259 17.84 -8.65 4.08
N LEU A 260 16.59 -8.78 3.65
CA LEU A 260 15.99 -7.90 2.62
C LEU A 260 15.82 -6.48 3.13
N LEU A 261 15.47 -6.27 4.42
CA LEU A 261 15.28 -4.95 4.99
C LEU A 261 16.49 -4.05 4.77
N ARG A 262 17.68 -4.54 5.06
CA ARG A 262 18.96 -3.82 4.86
C ARG A 262 19.21 -3.43 3.41
N GLN A 263 18.64 -4.15 2.47
CA GLN A 263 18.83 -3.89 1.04
C GLN A 263 17.86 -2.85 0.49
N VAL A 264 16.61 -2.82 0.99
CA VAL A 264 15.53 -1.97 0.44
C VAL A 264 15.27 -0.72 1.27
N LEU A 265 15.40 -0.80 2.60
CA LEU A 265 15.21 0.28 3.57
C LEU A 265 16.28 0.22 4.65
N PRO A 266 17.56 0.50 4.31
CA PRO A 266 18.66 0.48 5.28
C PRO A 266 18.41 1.43 6.46
N GLU A 267 17.71 2.54 6.25
CA GLU A 267 17.38 3.53 7.27
C GLU A 267 16.51 2.93 8.38
N ILE A 268 15.58 2.06 8.02
CA ILE A 268 14.74 1.34 9.00
C ILE A 268 15.54 0.25 9.72
N ALA A 269 16.46 -0.42 9.01
CA ALA A 269 17.33 -1.38 9.63
C ALA A 269 18.33 -0.74 10.61
N ASP A 270 18.67 0.54 10.44
CA ASP A 270 19.55 1.31 11.34
C ASP A 270 18.85 1.75 12.63
N MET A 271 17.54 1.63 12.73
CA MET A 271 16.79 1.87 13.98
C MET A 271 17.03 0.79 15.04
N LYS A 272 17.56 -0.37 14.65
CA LYS A 272 17.83 -1.49 15.58
C LYS A 272 18.93 -1.12 16.56
N ALA A 273 18.73 -1.50 17.83
CA ALA A 273 19.64 -1.22 18.94
C ALA A 273 19.86 0.29 19.23
N VAL A 274 19.02 1.17 18.66
CA VAL A 274 18.98 2.58 19.06
C VAL A 274 18.07 2.69 20.28
N GLU A 275 18.70 2.70 21.46
CA GLU A 275 18.01 2.75 22.75
C GLU A 275 17.20 4.04 22.91
N GLN A 276 16.10 3.96 23.65
CA GLN A 276 15.24 5.10 23.99
C GLN A 276 15.15 5.24 25.53
N SER A 277 14.67 6.41 25.99
CA SER A 277 14.44 6.61 27.43
C SER A 277 13.32 5.68 27.91
N PRO A 278 13.58 4.75 28.85
CA PRO A 278 12.57 3.79 29.33
C PRO A 278 11.33 4.45 29.97
N GLU A 279 11.46 5.70 30.42
CA GLU A 279 10.36 6.49 30.98
C GLU A 279 9.25 6.75 29.96
N TYR A 280 9.61 6.96 28.69
CA TYR A 280 8.68 7.27 27.59
C TYR A 280 8.49 6.10 26.65
N HIS A 281 9.47 5.22 26.57
CA HIS A 281 9.52 4.08 25.64
C HIS A 281 9.93 2.79 26.38
N PRO A 282 9.05 2.27 27.25
CA PRO A 282 9.34 1.04 28.00
C PRO A 282 9.42 -0.20 27.09
N GLU A 283 8.94 -0.10 25.86
CA GLU A 283 8.88 -1.17 24.86
C GLU A 283 10.25 -1.56 24.28
N GLY A 284 11.26 -0.67 24.32
CA GLY A 284 12.62 -0.98 23.85
C GLY A 284 13.22 0.05 22.89
N ASP A 285 13.97 -0.42 21.88
CA ASP A 285 14.64 0.41 20.88
C ASP A 285 13.67 1.01 19.84
N VAL A 286 14.18 1.92 19.01
CA VAL A 286 13.38 2.62 17.99
C VAL A 286 12.76 1.64 16.99
N PHE A 287 13.44 0.55 16.64
CA PHE A 287 12.91 -0.46 15.71
C PHE A 287 11.73 -1.21 16.34
N VAL A 288 11.87 -1.65 17.58
CA VAL A 288 10.79 -2.34 18.33
C VAL A 288 9.57 -1.42 18.46
N HIS A 289 9.78 -0.14 18.83
CA HIS A 289 8.71 0.86 18.87
C HIS A 289 7.99 0.97 17.52
N THR A 290 8.73 1.13 16.42
CA THR A 290 8.17 1.21 15.07
C THR A 290 7.36 -0.03 14.73
N LEU A 291 7.83 -1.24 15.06
CA LEU A 291 7.10 -2.48 14.82
C LEU A 291 5.79 -2.56 15.59
N LEU A 292 5.77 -2.13 16.87
CA LEU A 292 4.55 -2.05 17.68
C LEU A 292 3.53 -1.07 17.11
N LEU A 293 4.00 0.04 16.56
CA LEU A 293 3.16 1.03 15.90
C LEU A 293 2.55 0.46 14.61
N LEU A 294 3.34 -0.27 13.81
CA LEU A 294 2.83 -0.97 12.62
C LEU A 294 1.79 -2.05 12.96
N GLU A 295 1.90 -2.74 14.10
CA GLU A 295 0.92 -3.71 14.57
C GLU A 295 -0.45 -3.08 14.86
N LYS A 296 -0.46 -1.80 15.25
CA LYS A 296 -1.68 -1.06 15.60
C LYS A 296 -2.36 -0.39 14.41
N LEU A 297 -1.78 -0.46 13.20
CA LEU A 297 -2.43 0.02 12.00
C LEU A 297 -3.75 -0.75 11.76
N GLN A 298 -4.85 -0.02 11.68
CA GLN A 298 -6.18 -0.56 11.46
C GLN A 298 -6.81 0.06 10.20
N PRO A 299 -7.69 -0.67 9.51
CA PRO A 299 -8.49 -0.09 8.45
C PRO A 299 -9.31 1.11 8.95
N GLY A 300 -9.21 2.23 8.24
CA GLY A 300 -10.02 3.41 8.50
C GLY A 300 -11.48 3.26 8.05
N GLY A 301 -12.23 4.35 8.02
CA GLY A 301 -13.63 4.38 7.59
C GLY A 301 -13.87 3.89 6.15
N SER A 302 -12.84 3.86 5.31
CA SER A 302 -12.87 3.29 3.95
C SER A 302 -12.75 1.75 3.91
N GLY A 303 -12.55 1.10 5.07
CA GLY A 303 -12.31 -0.35 5.16
C GLY A 303 -10.89 -0.79 4.74
N SER A 304 -10.00 0.15 4.46
CA SER A 304 -8.58 -0.11 4.12
C SER A 304 -7.64 0.77 4.94
N ILE A 305 -6.40 0.31 5.12
CA ILE A 305 -5.34 1.12 5.73
C ILE A 305 -4.86 2.12 4.68
N SER A 306 -4.82 3.42 5.06
CA SER A 306 -4.26 4.46 4.19
C SER A 306 -2.78 4.20 3.92
N LYS A 307 -2.37 4.34 2.65
CA LYS A 307 -0.97 4.18 2.25
C LYS A 307 -0.07 5.24 2.87
N THR A 308 -0.51 6.50 2.86
CA THR A 308 0.26 7.63 3.40
C THR A 308 0.41 7.52 4.90
N LEU A 309 -0.65 7.15 5.63
CA LEU A 309 -0.58 6.87 7.05
C LEU A 309 0.39 5.72 7.36
N ALA A 310 0.31 4.61 6.62
CA ALA A 310 1.16 3.44 6.85
C ALA A 310 2.65 3.73 6.62
N TRP A 311 2.97 4.51 5.59
CA TRP A 311 4.34 4.99 5.35
C TRP A 311 4.76 6.07 6.35
N GLY A 312 3.87 6.98 6.73
CA GLY A 312 4.12 7.94 7.81
C GLY A 312 4.45 7.25 9.12
N ALA A 313 3.70 6.21 9.46
CA ALA A 313 3.92 5.36 10.62
C ALA A 313 5.29 4.66 10.61
N LEU A 314 5.70 4.14 9.44
CA LEU A 314 7.02 3.51 9.28
C LEU A 314 8.17 4.52 9.42
N LEU A 315 7.98 5.77 8.96
CA LEU A 315 9.04 6.75 8.80
C LEU A 315 9.07 7.85 9.88
N HIS A 316 8.07 7.94 10.79
CA HIS A 316 7.95 9.06 11.74
C HIS A 316 9.23 9.30 12.56
N ASP A 317 9.90 8.23 12.95
CA ASP A 317 11.09 8.24 13.78
C ASP A 317 12.40 7.92 13.03
N VAL A 318 12.39 7.97 11.70
CA VAL A 318 13.57 7.61 10.88
C VAL A 318 14.79 8.50 11.15
N GLY A 319 14.59 9.69 11.69
CA GLY A 319 15.65 10.63 12.08
C GLY A 319 16.27 10.35 13.45
N LYS A 320 15.75 9.43 14.25
CA LYS A 320 16.30 9.14 15.60
C LYS A 320 17.72 8.54 15.57
N PRO A 321 18.04 7.55 14.70
CA PRO A 321 19.38 6.98 14.68
C PRO A 321 20.51 8.01 14.49
N PRO A 322 20.49 8.90 13.49
CA PRO A 322 21.55 9.88 13.29
C PRO A 322 21.59 11.00 14.37
N THR A 323 20.51 11.20 15.11
CA THR A 323 20.42 12.23 16.17
C THR A 323 20.57 11.66 17.59
N PHE A 324 20.82 10.36 17.70
CA PHE A 324 21.00 9.68 18.97
C PHE A 324 22.14 10.28 19.79
N ARG A 325 21.85 10.64 21.05
CA ARG A 325 22.84 11.17 21.99
C ARG A 325 22.51 10.75 23.42
N VAL A 326 23.49 10.22 24.11
CA VAL A 326 23.42 9.98 25.57
C VAL A 326 23.81 11.28 26.28
N ALA A 327 22.83 11.94 26.89
CA ALA A 327 23.08 13.10 27.77
C ALA A 327 23.16 12.66 29.24
N PRO A 328 23.71 13.50 30.15
CA PRO A 328 23.87 13.12 31.57
C PRO A 328 22.55 12.77 32.27
N ASP A 329 21.46 13.32 31.84
CA ASP A 329 20.12 13.16 32.41
C ASP A 329 19.28 12.07 31.70
N ARG A 330 19.44 11.91 30.37
CA ARG A 330 18.64 10.96 29.57
C ARG A 330 19.20 10.80 28.15
N ILE A 331 18.64 9.84 27.41
CA ILE A 331 18.82 9.73 25.96
C ILE A 331 18.02 10.84 25.27
N ARG A 332 18.62 11.47 24.27
CA ARG A 332 18.03 12.58 23.48
C ARG A 332 18.15 12.33 21.99
N PHE A 333 17.20 12.90 21.24
CA PHE A 333 17.10 12.87 19.78
C PHE A 333 16.82 14.29 19.24
N ASP A 334 17.61 15.28 19.69
CA ASP A 334 17.38 16.67 19.31
C ASP A 334 17.46 16.85 17.79
N GLY A 335 16.42 17.42 17.16
CA GLY A 335 16.35 17.63 15.73
C GLY A 335 15.98 16.39 14.90
N HIS A 336 15.50 15.30 15.52
CA HIS A 336 15.14 14.09 14.77
C HIS A 336 13.98 14.30 13.79
N VAL A 337 13.10 15.25 14.05
CA VAL A 337 11.97 15.57 13.15
C VAL A 337 12.49 16.15 11.84
N GLU A 338 13.33 17.19 11.92
CA GLU A 338 13.92 17.87 10.77
C GLU A 338 14.75 16.89 9.93
N VAL A 339 15.66 16.15 10.58
CA VAL A 339 16.48 15.10 9.93
C VAL A 339 15.59 13.99 9.37
N GLY A 340 14.53 13.61 10.08
CA GLY A 340 13.55 12.61 9.66
C GLY A 340 12.82 13.03 8.39
N VAL A 341 12.41 14.28 8.27
CA VAL A 341 11.77 14.82 7.06
C VAL A 341 12.72 14.75 5.85
N GLU A 342 14.00 15.12 6.02
CA GLU A 342 15.00 15.03 4.96
C GLU A 342 15.22 13.56 4.52
N MET A 343 15.37 12.64 5.47
CA MET A 343 15.54 11.21 5.20
C MET A 343 14.28 10.61 4.53
N ALA A 344 13.08 10.95 5.01
CA ALA A 344 11.82 10.50 4.43
C ALA A 344 11.64 11.02 2.98
N ALA A 345 12.02 12.26 2.70
CA ALA A 345 12.01 12.83 1.35
C ALA A 345 12.93 12.04 0.40
N GLU A 346 14.13 11.68 0.86
CA GLU A 346 15.07 10.88 0.07
C GLU A 346 14.54 9.45 -0.17
N ILE A 347 13.92 8.81 0.83
CA ILE A 347 13.27 7.50 0.71
C ILE A 347 12.12 7.58 -0.30
N CYS A 348 11.24 8.59 -0.20
CA CYS A 348 10.13 8.78 -1.13
C CYS A 348 10.63 9.00 -2.56
N ARG A 349 11.67 9.81 -2.76
CA ARG A 349 12.30 10.04 -4.06
C ARG A 349 12.90 8.76 -4.64
N ARG A 350 13.67 8.00 -3.84
CA ARG A 350 14.29 6.72 -4.22
C ARG A 350 13.24 5.69 -4.63
N LEU A 351 12.13 5.60 -3.88
CA LEU A 351 11.04 4.67 -4.14
C LEU A 351 10.00 5.21 -5.14
N ARG A 352 10.24 6.41 -5.70
CA ARG A 352 9.41 7.02 -6.74
C ARG A 352 7.94 7.17 -6.35
N PHE A 353 7.68 7.74 -5.17
CA PHE A 353 6.34 8.17 -4.79
C PHE A 353 5.87 9.34 -5.66
N SER A 354 4.56 9.50 -5.80
CA SER A 354 3.99 10.71 -6.38
C SER A 354 4.22 11.92 -5.45
N ASN A 355 4.21 13.14 -6.00
CA ASN A 355 4.36 14.35 -5.18
C ASN A 355 3.28 14.42 -4.10
N HIS A 356 2.03 14.11 -4.43
CA HIS A 356 0.92 14.11 -3.48
C HIS A 356 1.13 13.14 -2.30
N GLU A 357 1.58 11.90 -2.58
CA GLU A 357 1.88 10.93 -1.53
C GLU A 357 3.09 11.39 -0.69
N THR A 358 4.12 11.91 -1.35
CA THR A 358 5.32 12.43 -0.69
C THR A 358 4.96 13.58 0.26
N ASP A 359 4.23 14.59 -0.21
CA ASP A 359 3.84 15.74 0.60
C ASP A 359 3.07 15.30 1.86
N GLN A 360 2.15 14.35 1.75
CA GLN A 360 1.40 13.84 2.89
C GLN A 360 2.27 13.03 3.86
N ILE A 361 3.15 12.15 3.36
CA ILE A 361 4.08 11.38 4.21
C ILE A 361 5.00 12.32 4.97
N LEU A 362 5.59 13.32 4.30
CA LEU A 362 6.46 14.30 4.94
C LEU A 362 5.72 15.14 5.98
N ALA A 363 4.47 15.54 5.68
CA ALA A 363 3.64 16.25 6.65
C ALA A 363 3.37 15.41 7.91
N LEU A 364 3.16 14.09 7.77
CA LEU A 364 2.99 13.17 8.90
C LEU A 364 4.27 13.11 9.76
N VAL A 365 5.43 12.97 9.13
CA VAL A 365 6.73 12.96 9.82
C VAL A 365 7.01 14.29 10.50
N ASP A 366 6.79 15.43 9.82
CA ASP A 366 7.04 16.78 10.34
C ASP A 366 6.18 17.13 11.55
N ASN A 367 4.94 16.64 11.55
CA ASN A 367 3.96 17.08 12.56
C ASN A 367 3.71 16.08 13.70
N HIS A 368 4.35 14.87 13.71
CA HIS A 368 4.02 13.84 14.68
C HIS A 368 4.24 14.29 16.14
N MET A 369 5.28 15.10 16.41
CA MET A 369 5.58 15.60 17.76
C MET A 369 4.70 16.80 18.20
N ARG A 370 3.99 17.47 17.27
CA ARG A 370 3.24 18.69 17.58
C ARG A 370 2.06 18.47 18.54
N PHE A 371 1.56 17.26 18.62
CA PHE A 371 0.48 16.91 19.55
C PHE A 371 0.87 17.07 21.02
N ALA A 372 2.15 17.00 21.37
CA ALA A 372 2.64 17.18 22.73
C ALA A 372 2.24 18.57 23.31
N ASP A 373 2.15 19.59 22.45
CA ASP A 373 1.85 20.95 22.86
C ASP A 373 0.43 21.42 22.49
N VAL A 374 -0.41 20.53 21.92
CA VAL A 374 -1.70 20.91 21.33
C VAL A 374 -2.62 21.65 22.29
N GLN A 375 -2.64 21.27 23.57
CA GLN A 375 -3.47 21.91 24.61
C GLN A 375 -2.97 23.32 25.01
N ARG A 376 -1.72 23.65 24.69
CA ARG A 376 -1.09 24.95 24.98
C ARG A 376 -1.04 25.86 23.75
N MET A 377 -1.46 25.37 22.58
CA MET A 377 -1.46 26.15 21.35
C MET A 377 -2.41 27.33 21.44
N LYS A 378 -2.00 28.48 20.88
CA LYS A 378 -2.94 29.59 20.62
C LYS A 378 -4.03 29.13 19.66
N GLN A 379 -5.21 29.74 19.70
CA GLN A 379 -6.35 29.38 18.85
C GLN A 379 -6.01 29.44 17.36
N SER A 380 -5.24 30.42 16.91
CA SER A 380 -4.79 30.51 15.53
C SER A 380 -3.88 29.32 15.14
N THR A 381 -2.94 28.96 16.00
CA THR A 381 -2.02 27.82 15.79
C THR A 381 -2.78 26.50 15.80
N LEU A 382 -3.70 26.31 16.76
CA LEU A 382 -4.53 25.09 16.84
C LEU A 382 -5.38 24.92 15.57
N LYS A 383 -6.09 25.95 15.15
CA LYS A 383 -6.92 25.90 13.93
C LYS A 383 -6.08 25.64 12.67
N LYS A 384 -4.89 26.24 12.56
CA LYS A 384 -3.93 25.95 11.49
C LYS A 384 -3.44 24.51 11.52
N PHE A 385 -3.26 23.94 12.71
CA PHE A 385 -2.88 22.54 12.89
C PHE A 385 -4.02 21.59 12.48
N LEU A 386 -5.24 21.83 12.97
CA LEU A 386 -6.43 21.02 12.67
C LEU A 386 -6.82 21.02 11.18
N ARG A 387 -6.41 22.03 10.40
CA ARG A 387 -6.68 22.10 8.96
C ARG A 387 -5.61 21.50 8.05
N LEU A 388 -4.58 20.84 8.61
CA LEU A 388 -3.62 20.09 7.80
C LEU A 388 -4.35 19.15 6.84
N PRO A 389 -3.83 18.91 5.63
CA PRO A 389 -4.38 17.91 4.72
C PRO A 389 -4.50 16.54 5.41
N ALA A 390 -5.59 15.83 5.16
CA ALA A 390 -5.88 14.52 5.77
C ALA A 390 -5.58 14.46 7.29
N PHE A 391 -6.08 15.44 8.05
CA PHE A 391 -5.76 15.58 9.49
C PHE A 391 -6.11 14.33 10.29
N GLU A 392 -7.10 13.55 9.87
CA GLU A 392 -7.41 12.25 10.45
C GLU A 392 -6.21 11.28 10.44
N GLU A 393 -5.34 11.34 9.42
CA GLU A 393 -4.13 10.51 9.40
C GLU A 393 -3.11 10.98 10.44
N HIS A 394 -2.95 12.29 10.65
CA HIS A 394 -2.10 12.83 11.72
C HIS A 394 -2.61 12.43 13.10
N LEU A 395 -3.92 12.50 13.29
CA LEU A 395 -4.57 12.14 14.53
C LEU A 395 -4.42 10.64 14.81
N GLU A 396 -4.60 9.80 13.80
CA GLU A 396 -4.44 8.36 13.93
C GLU A 396 -2.98 7.96 14.15
N LEU A 397 -2.02 8.59 13.45
CA LEU A 397 -0.59 8.37 13.69
C LEU A 397 -0.25 8.66 15.16
N HIS A 398 -0.68 9.82 15.69
CA HIS A 398 -0.45 10.16 17.10
C HIS A 398 -1.10 9.16 18.05
N ARG A 399 -2.32 8.68 17.75
CA ARG A 399 -3.01 7.67 18.57
C ARG A 399 -2.23 6.38 18.67
N ILE A 400 -1.79 5.84 17.53
CA ILE A 400 -1.06 4.56 17.51
C ILE A 400 0.35 4.70 18.09
N ASP A 401 0.99 5.85 17.96
CA ASP A 401 2.28 6.17 18.59
C ASP A 401 2.15 6.16 20.12
N CYS A 402 1.19 6.90 20.67
CA CYS A 402 0.92 6.89 22.12
C CYS A 402 0.61 5.48 22.64
N LEU A 403 -0.22 4.71 21.92
CA LEU A 403 -0.56 3.33 22.31
C LEU A 403 0.63 2.36 22.21
N SER A 404 1.65 2.70 21.44
CA SER A 404 2.86 1.90 21.29
C SER A 404 3.96 2.27 22.28
N SER A 405 3.77 3.36 23.02
CA SER A 405 4.71 3.89 24.01
C SER A 405 4.05 4.04 25.39
N HIS A 406 3.79 5.25 25.83
CA HIS A 406 3.30 5.56 27.19
C HIS A 406 1.78 5.34 27.42
N GLY A 407 0.99 5.14 26.37
CA GLY A 407 -0.47 4.86 26.45
C GLY A 407 -1.37 6.06 26.78
N GLN A 408 -0.84 7.28 26.95
CA GLN A 408 -1.63 8.47 27.29
C GLN A 408 -2.27 9.08 26.03
N LEU A 409 -3.59 9.27 26.03
CA LEU A 409 -4.36 9.74 24.88
C LEU A 409 -4.98 11.13 25.07
N ASP A 410 -4.59 11.89 26.12
CA ASP A 410 -5.18 13.20 26.42
C ASP A 410 -5.07 14.20 25.26
N SER A 411 -3.93 14.26 24.60
CA SER A 411 -3.71 15.14 23.43
C SER A 411 -4.50 14.68 22.20
N TYR A 412 -4.65 13.37 22.01
CA TYR A 412 -5.50 12.79 20.97
C TYR A 412 -6.96 13.14 21.19
N GLU A 413 -7.49 12.88 22.40
CA GLU A 413 -8.88 13.13 22.72
C GLU A 413 -9.21 14.63 22.63
N TYR A 414 -8.31 15.48 23.13
CA TYR A 414 -8.45 16.93 23.00
C TYR A 414 -8.53 17.36 21.53
N SER A 415 -7.59 16.91 20.69
CA SER A 415 -7.56 17.27 19.27
C SER A 415 -8.81 16.80 18.52
N ARG A 416 -9.26 15.57 18.82
CA ARG A 416 -10.48 14.98 18.26
C ARG A 416 -11.73 15.79 18.64
N GLU A 417 -11.83 16.21 19.89
CA GLU A 417 -12.95 17.01 20.38
C GLU A 417 -12.93 18.41 19.75
N GLN A 418 -11.76 19.05 19.67
CA GLN A 418 -11.63 20.35 18.99
C GLN A 418 -12.05 20.27 17.52
N LEU A 419 -11.65 19.22 16.81
CA LEU A 419 -12.03 19.00 15.40
C LEU A 419 -13.55 18.82 15.24
N ARG A 420 -14.20 18.12 16.18
CA ARG A 420 -15.65 17.86 16.16
C ARG A 420 -16.48 19.07 16.56
N SER A 421 -16.03 19.81 17.54
CA SER A 421 -16.78 20.96 18.12
C SER A 421 -16.69 22.22 17.30
N MET A 422 -15.63 22.40 16.49
CA MET A 422 -15.45 23.57 15.66
C MET A 422 -16.13 23.39 14.30
N PRO A 423 -16.98 24.34 13.85
CA PRO A 423 -17.52 24.29 12.50
C PRO A 423 -16.39 24.51 11.47
N PRO A 424 -16.49 23.91 10.26
CA PRO A 424 -15.45 24.00 9.22
C PRO A 424 -15.04 25.43 8.91
N GLU A 425 -15.98 26.38 8.95
CA GLU A 425 -15.75 27.80 8.69
C GLU A 425 -14.90 28.47 9.77
N ALA A 426 -14.94 27.97 11.00
CA ALA A 426 -14.10 28.48 12.09
C ALA A 426 -12.64 27.99 11.95
N ILE A 427 -12.44 26.81 11.35
CA ILE A 427 -11.11 26.24 11.09
C ILE A 427 -10.52 26.82 9.80
N ARG A 428 -11.34 27.01 8.76
CA ARG A 428 -10.97 27.55 7.44
C ARG A 428 -11.88 28.72 7.06
N PRO A 429 -11.77 29.89 7.72
CA PRO A 429 -12.57 31.05 7.35
C PRO A 429 -12.13 31.59 5.98
N THR A 430 -13.06 32.21 5.27
CA THR A 430 -12.72 32.97 4.08
C THR A 430 -11.80 34.14 4.50
N PRO A 431 -10.64 34.32 3.81
CA PRO A 431 -9.74 35.43 4.12
C PRO A 431 -10.45 36.81 4.08
N LEU A 432 -10.27 37.62 5.08
CA LEU A 432 -10.87 38.96 5.15
C LEU A 432 -10.29 39.91 4.11
N ILE A 433 -8.99 39.74 3.80
CA ILE A 433 -8.28 40.55 2.79
C ILE A 433 -7.38 39.64 1.96
N SER A 434 -7.02 40.11 0.79
CA SER A 434 -6.12 39.47 -0.16
C SER A 434 -4.92 40.36 -0.49
N GLY A 435 -3.96 39.85 -1.27
CA GLY A 435 -2.86 40.67 -1.76
C GLY A 435 -3.30 41.82 -2.65
N ARG A 436 -4.47 41.72 -3.29
CA ARG A 436 -5.06 42.82 -4.08
C ARG A 436 -5.48 44.00 -3.20
N ASP A 437 -6.07 43.75 -2.04
CA ASP A 437 -6.47 44.77 -1.08
C ASP A 437 -5.25 45.55 -0.56
N LEU A 438 -4.12 44.87 -0.37
CA LEU A 438 -2.86 45.49 0.03
C LEU A 438 -2.31 46.41 -1.09
N ILE A 439 -2.40 45.97 -2.37
CA ILE A 439 -1.99 46.84 -3.51
C ILE A 439 -2.89 48.06 -3.60
N GLU A 440 -4.19 47.93 -3.46
CA GLU A 440 -5.15 49.04 -3.47
C GLU A 440 -4.88 50.04 -2.32
N ALA A 441 -4.31 49.55 -1.21
CA ALA A 441 -3.90 50.42 -0.07
C ALA A 441 -2.50 51.04 -0.24
N GLY A 442 -1.82 50.81 -1.39
CA GLY A 442 -0.55 51.44 -1.70
C GLY A 442 0.70 50.66 -1.30
N TYR A 443 0.56 49.39 -0.87
CA TYR A 443 1.71 48.54 -0.57
C TYR A 443 2.30 47.93 -1.85
N GLU A 444 3.62 47.87 -1.91
CA GLU A 444 4.33 47.16 -3.03
C GLU A 444 4.35 45.64 -2.83
N PRO A 445 4.06 44.85 -3.89
CA PRO A 445 4.12 43.40 -3.82
C PRO A 445 5.51 42.92 -3.43
N GLY A 446 5.58 42.02 -2.41
CA GLY A 446 6.85 41.50 -1.93
C GLY A 446 6.69 40.50 -0.76
N PRO A 447 7.79 40.03 -0.17
CA PRO A 447 7.78 39.09 0.96
C PRO A 447 6.93 39.57 2.16
N ARG A 448 6.83 40.89 2.37
CA ARG A 448 6.05 41.53 3.41
C ARG A 448 4.54 41.27 3.30
N PHE A 449 4.03 40.97 2.07
CA PHE A 449 2.62 40.58 1.88
C PHE A 449 2.28 39.31 2.62
N LYS A 450 3.18 38.30 2.58
CA LYS A 450 2.98 37.03 3.31
C LYS A 450 2.89 37.30 4.82
N GLU A 451 3.74 38.15 5.35
CA GLU A 451 3.75 38.51 6.76
C GLU A 451 2.44 39.20 7.18
N MET A 452 2.01 40.23 6.44
CA MET A 452 0.76 40.95 6.69
C MET A 452 -0.46 40.04 6.62
N LEU A 453 -0.59 39.25 5.54
CA LEU A 453 -1.72 38.34 5.35
C LEU A 453 -1.76 37.27 6.43
N THR A 454 -0.58 36.73 6.85
CA THR A 454 -0.49 35.76 7.95
C THR A 454 -0.92 36.40 9.28
N ALA A 455 -0.51 37.62 9.59
CA ALA A 455 -0.90 38.33 10.81
C ALA A 455 -2.42 38.61 10.86
N VAL A 456 -3.02 39.01 9.72
CA VAL A 456 -4.47 39.17 9.58
C VAL A 456 -5.19 37.83 9.77
N GLU A 457 -4.73 36.76 9.13
CA GLU A 457 -5.30 35.44 9.30
C GLU A 457 -5.23 34.95 10.76
N ASP A 458 -4.10 35.16 11.44
CA ASP A 458 -3.97 34.81 12.86
C ASP A 458 -4.98 35.58 13.72
N ALA A 459 -5.11 36.85 13.48
CA ALA A 459 -6.07 37.71 14.21
C ALA A 459 -7.53 37.32 13.90
N GLN A 460 -7.83 36.91 12.65
CA GLN A 460 -9.15 36.41 12.27
C GLN A 460 -9.45 35.06 12.94
N LEU A 461 -8.50 34.13 12.93
CA LEU A 461 -8.65 32.83 13.58
C LEU A 461 -8.82 32.94 15.11
N GLU A 462 -8.25 33.97 15.72
CA GLU A 462 -8.40 34.28 17.13
C GLU A 462 -9.69 35.08 17.45
N GLY A 463 -10.48 35.42 16.42
CA GLY A 463 -11.74 36.18 16.57
C GLY A 463 -11.54 37.68 16.87
N ARG A 464 -10.31 38.19 16.70
CA ARG A 464 -9.99 39.61 16.91
C ARG A 464 -10.40 40.50 15.71
N LEU A 465 -10.46 39.91 14.52
CA LEU A 465 -10.90 40.56 13.30
C LEU A 465 -12.08 39.82 12.69
N ALA A 466 -13.14 40.54 12.32
CA ALA A 466 -14.35 39.94 11.77
C ALA A 466 -14.82 40.59 10.45
N SER A 467 -14.19 41.70 10.03
CA SER A 467 -14.55 42.38 8.77
C SER A 467 -13.30 42.79 7.98
N ARG A 468 -13.51 43.05 6.68
CA ARG A 468 -12.46 43.54 5.77
C ARG A 468 -11.92 44.91 6.24
N GLU A 469 -12.81 45.79 6.69
CA GLU A 469 -12.47 47.13 7.18
C GLU A 469 -11.53 47.05 8.39
N ALA A 470 -11.92 46.25 9.40
CA ALA A 470 -11.09 46.06 10.59
C ALA A 470 -9.73 45.42 10.27
N ALA A 471 -9.70 44.51 9.27
CA ALA A 471 -8.45 43.88 8.80
C ALA A 471 -7.54 44.92 8.10
N MET A 472 -8.09 45.82 7.32
CA MET A 472 -7.31 46.89 6.68
C MET A 472 -6.79 47.90 7.68
N GLU A 473 -7.60 48.31 8.67
CA GLU A 473 -7.15 49.17 9.76
C GLU A 473 -6.01 48.53 10.58
N PHE A 474 -6.12 47.22 10.85
CA PHE A 474 -5.07 46.48 11.52
C PHE A 474 -3.76 46.53 10.71
N VAL A 475 -3.80 46.28 9.39
CA VAL A 475 -2.62 46.34 8.54
C VAL A 475 -1.99 47.74 8.52
N LEU A 476 -2.79 48.78 8.31
CA LEU A 476 -2.29 50.16 8.26
C LEU A 476 -1.63 50.62 9.59
N ARG A 477 -2.14 50.13 10.71
CA ARG A 477 -1.59 50.44 12.04
C ARG A 477 -0.30 49.70 12.35
N ASP A 478 -0.30 48.36 12.11
CA ASP A 478 0.78 47.44 12.59
C ASP A 478 1.89 47.25 11.55
N PHE A 479 1.62 47.62 10.30
CA PHE A 479 2.56 47.51 9.17
C PHE A 479 2.59 48.82 8.37
N PRO A 480 3.04 49.94 8.94
CA PRO A 480 3.09 51.20 8.22
C PRO A 480 3.90 51.08 6.92
N ALA A 481 3.48 51.79 5.85
CA ALA A 481 4.02 51.72 4.51
C ALA A 481 5.50 52.20 4.42
#